data_e3bdfdbba3603474e022d9041d65d8a3
#
_entry.id   e3bdfdbba3603474e022d9041d65d8a3
#
_cell.length_a   1.000
_cell.length_b   1.000
_cell.length_c   1.000
_cell.angle_alpha   90.00
_cell.angle_beta   90.00
_cell.angle_gamma   90.00
#
_symmetry.space_group_name_H-M   'P 1'
#
loop_
_entity.id
_entity.type
_entity.pdbx_description
1 polymer ?
#
loop_
_entity_poly.entity_id
_entity_poly.type
_entity_poly.pdbx_seq_one_letter_code
_entity_poly.pdbx_strand_id
1 'polypeptide(L)'
;MRNVASGLREYYTQEGMTGRLVIVVCNLKPRTMKGFASEGMVLCAKQGEGVEFIDPPAGSKVGERVTCDPIPADAPWPVPEVINPAKEPNSWSKCAPLLKCNAQREACFDGHTLRTSAGPCTAPRFADAPIS
;
A
#
# COMPACT_ATOMS: atom_id res chain seq x y z
N MET A 1 0.50 -4.91 16.48
CA MET A 1 -0.74 -4.98 15.66
C MET A 1 -1.30 -3.59 15.46
N ARG A 2 -1.80 -3.30 14.26
CA ARG A 2 -2.39 -1.99 13.93
C ARG A 2 -3.86 -2.14 13.57
N ASN A 3 -4.66 -1.17 13.96
CA ASN A 3 -6.05 -1.06 13.51
C ASN A 3 -6.11 -0.13 12.30
N VAL A 4 -6.69 -0.59 11.20
CA VAL A 4 -6.75 0.15 9.95
C VAL A 4 -8.18 0.18 9.44
N ALA A 5 -8.69 1.38 9.14
CA ALA A 5 -9.97 1.54 8.47
C ALA A 5 -9.74 1.83 6.98
N SER A 6 -10.57 1.26 6.14
CA SER A 6 -10.53 1.51 4.69
C SER A 6 -11.93 1.51 4.09
N GLY A 7 -12.12 2.25 3.01
CA GLY A 7 -13.39 2.36 2.31
C GLY A 7 -13.63 1.24 1.29
N LEU A 8 -13.31 -0.01 1.64
CA LEU A 8 -13.33 -1.14 0.70
C LEU A 8 -14.60 -2.00 0.77
N ARG A 9 -15.56 -1.64 1.60
CA ARG A 9 -16.79 -2.42 1.82
C ARG A 9 -17.59 -2.67 0.54
N GLU A 10 -17.54 -1.74 -0.39
CA GLU A 10 -18.26 -1.87 -1.67
C GLU A 10 -17.56 -2.81 -2.66
N TYR A 11 -16.29 -3.15 -2.43
CA TYR A 11 -15.46 -3.93 -3.34
C TYR A 11 -15.15 -5.32 -2.83
N TYR A 12 -15.17 -5.52 -1.52
CA TYR A 12 -14.79 -6.79 -0.88
C TYR A 12 -15.75 -7.14 0.25
N THR A 13 -16.02 -8.44 0.38
CA THR A 13 -16.74 -8.98 1.53
C THR A 13 -15.80 -9.17 2.71
N GLN A 14 -16.35 -9.32 3.91
CA GLN A 14 -15.56 -9.62 5.11
C GLN A 14 -14.78 -10.93 4.94
N GLU A 15 -15.40 -11.97 4.39
CA GLU A 15 -14.74 -13.25 4.14
C GLU A 15 -13.60 -13.11 3.13
N GLY A 16 -13.77 -12.31 2.10
CA GLY A 16 -12.74 -12.05 1.09
C GLY A 16 -11.52 -11.27 1.61
N MET A 17 -11.67 -10.57 2.73
CA MET A 17 -10.62 -9.79 3.37
C MET A 17 -9.92 -10.53 4.51
N THR A 18 -10.64 -11.39 5.21
CA THR A 18 -10.11 -12.08 6.38
C THR A 18 -8.97 -13.01 5.99
N GLY A 19 -7.84 -12.87 6.67
CA GLY A 19 -6.64 -13.69 6.41
C GLY A 19 -5.85 -13.29 5.18
N ARG A 20 -6.28 -12.27 4.44
CA ARG A 20 -5.57 -11.81 3.24
C ARG A 20 -4.34 -10.99 3.60
N LEU A 21 -3.22 -11.25 2.92
CA LEU A 21 -2.05 -10.39 3.00
C LEU A 21 -2.29 -9.11 2.19
N VAL A 22 -1.98 -7.98 2.80
CA VAL A 22 -2.15 -6.65 2.18
C VAL A 22 -0.90 -5.81 2.42
N ILE A 23 -0.72 -4.77 1.61
CA ILE A 23 0.37 -3.82 1.77
C ILE A 23 -0.18 -2.59 2.47
N VAL A 24 0.50 -2.18 3.55
CA VAL A 24 0.05 -1.07 4.41
C VAL A 24 1.14 -0.01 4.53
N VAL A 25 0.75 1.24 4.31
CA VAL A 25 1.58 2.39 4.66
C VAL A 25 1.41 2.66 6.15
N CYS A 26 2.52 2.59 6.89
CA CYS A 26 2.50 2.57 8.37
C CYS A 26 3.04 3.84 9.03
N ASN A 27 3.58 4.78 8.26
CA ASN A 27 4.21 6.00 8.80
C ASN A 27 3.34 7.26 8.68
N LEU A 28 2.05 7.08 8.42
CA LEU A 28 1.09 8.17 8.41
C LEU A 28 0.56 8.43 9.83
N LYS A 29 0.27 9.70 10.12
CA LYS A 29 -0.39 10.07 11.38
C LYS A 29 -1.74 9.35 11.49
N PRO A 30 -2.04 8.71 12.62
CA PRO A 30 -3.34 8.08 12.83
C PRO A 30 -4.48 9.07 12.56
N ARG A 31 -5.50 8.61 11.88
CA ARG A 31 -6.67 9.40 11.50
C ARG A 31 -7.93 8.76 12.07
N THR A 32 -8.76 9.57 12.71
CA THR A 32 -10.06 9.11 13.18
C THR A 32 -11.08 9.18 12.03
N MET A 33 -11.69 8.03 11.72
CA MET A 33 -12.72 7.90 10.71
C MET A 33 -13.97 7.30 11.36
N LYS A 34 -15.06 8.06 11.41
CA LYS A 34 -16.34 7.63 12.02
C LYS A 34 -16.15 7.05 13.44
N GLY A 35 -15.35 7.72 14.27
CA GLY A 35 -15.05 7.29 15.63
C GLY A 35 -14.01 6.17 15.77
N PHE A 36 -13.43 5.69 14.67
CA PHE A 36 -12.41 4.66 14.64
C PHE A 36 -11.05 5.25 14.31
N ALA A 37 -10.04 4.98 15.13
CA ALA A 37 -8.67 5.42 14.88
C ALA A 37 -7.98 4.47 13.90
N SER A 38 -7.66 4.97 12.69
CA SER A 38 -6.91 4.22 11.68
C SER A 38 -5.42 4.52 11.79
N GLU A 39 -4.60 3.48 11.94
CA GLU A 39 -3.16 3.57 12.17
C GLU A 39 -2.34 3.22 10.93
N GLY A 40 -2.96 3.20 9.77
CA GLY A 40 -2.30 2.91 8.50
C GLY A 40 -3.25 3.05 7.33
N MET A 41 -2.71 2.84 6.12
CA MET A 41 -3.49 2.91 4.89
C MET A 41 -3.15 1.71 3.99
N VAL A 42 -4.17 0.97 3.59
CA VAL A 42 -4.02 -0.17 2.68
C VAL A 42 -3.86 0.36 1.25
N LEU A 43 -2.86 -0.14 0.54
CA LEU A 43 -2.63 0.23 -0.86
C LEU A 43 -3.48 -0.61 -1.81
N CYS A 44 -4.16 0.07 -2.72
CA CYS A 44 -5.03 -0.55 -3.73
C CYS A 44 -4.74 0.06 -5.11
N ALA A 45 -4.90 -0.77 -6.15
CA ALA A 45 -4.95 -0.30 -7.53
C ALA A 45 -6.37 0.14 -7.87
N LYS A 46 -6.49 1.22 -8.65
CA LYS A 46 -7.77 1.77 -9.06
C LYS A 46 -7.83 1.89 -10.57
N GLN A 47 -8.91 1.40 -11.17
CA GLN A 47 -9.15 1.55 -12.60
C GLN A 47 -10.65 1.76 -12.85
N GLY A 48 -11.01 2.93 -13.42
CA GLY A 48 -12.40 3.31 -13.54
C GLY A 48 -13.07 3.40 -12.16
N GLU A 49 -14.15 2.66 -11.96
CA GLU A 49 -14.84 2.54 -10.67
C GLU A 49 -14.35 1.34 -9.85
N GLY A 50 -13.43 0.54 -10.41
CA GLY A 50 -12.89 -0.65 -9.75
C GLY A 50 -11.74 -0.34 -8.81
N VAL A 51 -11.69 -1.08 -7.71
CA VAL A 51 -10.61 -1.03 -6.71
C VAL A 51 -10.22 -2.44 -6.35
N GLU A 52 -8.92 -2.73 -6.31
CA GLU A 52 -8.41 -4.03 -5.88
C GLU A 52 -7.14 -3.89 -5.03
N PHE A 53 -6.94 -4.84 -4.12
CA PHE A 53 -5.72 -4.88 -3.31
C PHE A 53 -4.49 -5.08 -4.19
N ILE A 54 -3.37 -4.48 -3.77
CA ILE A 54 -2.05 -4.89 -4.25
C ILE A 54 -1.65 -6.11 -3.45
N ASP A 55 -1.44 -7.24 -4.13
CA ASP A 55 -1.08 -8.49 -3.49
C ASP A 55 0.44 -8.63 -3.38
N PRO A 56 0.96 -8.88 -2.16
CA PRO A 56 2.33 -9.38 -2.04
C PRO A 56 2.40 -10.78 -2.64
N PRO A 57 3.59 -11.22 -3.14
CA PRO A 57 3.72 -12.55 -3.73
C PRO A 57 3.54 -13.65 -2.68
N ALA A 58 3.16 -14.86 -3.14
CA ALA A 58 3.08 -16.03 -2.28
C ALA A 58 4.42 -16.28 -1.57
N GLY A 59 4.38 -16.57 -0.28
CA GLY A 59 5.57 -16.75 0.55
C GLY A 59 6.01 -15.51 1.30
N SER A 60 5.39 -14.35 1.06
CA SER A 60 5.62 -13.15 1.86
C SER A 60 5.14 -13.34 3.29
N LYS A 61 5.83 -12.71 4.24
CA LYS A 61 5.55 -12.87 5.67
C LYS A 61 4.83 -11.64 6.21
N VAL A 62 3.96 -11.86 7.21
CA VAL A 62 3.32 -10.77 7.94
C VAL A 62 4.39 -9.91 8.65
N GLY A 63 4.32 -8.60 8.49
CA GLY A 63 5.28 -7.67 9.06
C GLY A 63 6.54 -7.47 8.22
N GLU A 64 6.67 -8.20 7.10
CA GLU A 64 7.80 -8.03 6.19
C GLU A 64 7.77 -6.65 5.52
N ARG A 65 8.95 -6.05 5.39
CA ARG A 65 9.11 -4.76 4.74
C ARG A 65 9.02 -4.89 3.21
N VAL A 66 8.20 -4.05 2.60
CA VAL A 66 8.19 -3.88 1.15
C VAL A 66 9.31 -2.91 0.76
N THR A 67 10.10 -3.27 -0.24
CA THR A 67 11.24 -2.49 -0.71
C THR A 67 11.18 -2.25 -2.21
N CYS A 68 11.94 -1.29 -2.70
CA CYS A 68 12.13 -1.05 -4.13
C CYS A 68 13.53 -0.47 -4.37
N ASP A 69 14.08 -0.68 -5.56
CA ASP A 69 15.34 -0.06 -5.91
C ASP A 69 15.19 1.49 -5.94
N PRO A 70 16.22 2.24 -5.62
CA PRO A 70 17.57 1.82 -5.21
C PRO A 70 17.73 1.55 -3.70
N ILE A 71 16.63 1.46 -2.94
CA ILE A 71 16.69 1.26 -1.48
C ILE A 71 17.01 -0.22 -1.19
N PRO A 72 18.16 -0.53 -0.54
CA PRO A 72 18.51 -1.90 -0.20
C PRO A 72 17.51 -2.51 0.81
N ALA A 73 17.27 -3.81 0.71
CA ALA A 73 16.36 -4.51 1.63
C ALA A 73 16.83 -4.48 3.10
N ASP A 74 18.15 -4.34 3.32
CA ASP A 74 18.78 -4.25 4.64
C ASP A 74 18.97 -2.80 5.13
N ALA A 75 18.49 -1.81 4.38
CA ALA A 75 18.54 -0.42 4.82
C ALA A 75 17.83 -0.24 6.16
N PRO A 76 18.37 0.61 7.06
CA PRO A 76 17.69 0.87 8.33
C PRO A 76 16.27 1.37 8.10
N TRP A 77 15.33 0.94 8.96
CA TRP A 77 14.00 1.53 8.96
C TRP A 77 14.12 3.03 9.21
N PRO A 78 13.55 3.87 8.36
CA PRO A 78 13.53 5.30 8.65
C PRO A 78 12.78 5.54 9.96
N VAL A 79 13.22 6.52 10.72
CA VAL A 79 12.45 6.97 11.89
C VAL A 79 11.07 7.35 11.37
N PRO A 80 10.00 6.81 11.96
CA PRO A 80 8.66 7.12 11.50
C PRO A 80 8.42 8.63 11.59
N GLU A 81 8.46 9.30 10.46
CA GLU A 81 7.98 10.66 10.38
C GLU A 81 6.45 10.58 10.40
N VAL A 82 5.86 11.21 11.41
CA VAL A 82 4.41 11.26 11.50
C VAL A 82 3.91 12.27 10.46
N ILE A 83 3.66 11.77 9.26
CA ILE A 83 3.13 12.58 8.17
C ILE A 83 1.68 12.92 8.49
N ASN A 84 1.38 14.21 8.57
CA ASN A 84 0.01 14.69 8.74
C ASN A 84 -0.63 14.91 7.36
N PRO A 85 -1.56 14.05 6.93
CA PRO A 85 -2.16 14.19 5.61
C PRO A 85 -3.04 15.43 5.45
N ALA A 86 -3.40 16.10 6.55
CA ALA A 86 -4.13 17.37 6.49
C ALA A 86 -3.23 18.58 6.20
N LYS A 87 -1.91 18.42 6.24
CA LYS A 87 -0.94 19.48 5.93
C LYS A 87 -0.34 19.22 4.55
N GLU A 88 -0.77 19.96 3.56
CA GLU A 88 -0.23 19.91 2.22
C GLU A 88 0.74 21.09 1.97
N PRO A 89 1.83 20.91 1.18
CA PRO A 89 2.34 19.64 0.69
C PRO A 89 3.11 18.86 1.79
N ASN A 90 3.02 17.52 1.76
CA ASN A 90 3.76 16.65 2.68
C ASN A 90 4.47 15.55 1.90
N SER A 91 5.26 14.70 2.58
CA SER A 91 6.01 13.64 1.90
C SER A 91 5.10 12.65 1.19
N TRP A 92 3.94 12.32 1.77
CA TRP A 92 2.96 11.42 1.14
C TRP A 92 2.39 12.02 -0.15
N SER A 93 1.97 13.28 -0.14
CA SER A 93 1.41 13.93 -1.32
C SER A 93 2.41 14.03 -2.49
N LYS A 94 3.70 14.04 -2.19
CA LYS A 94 4.77 14.01 -3.20
C LYS A 94 5.01 12.60 -3.75
N CYS A 95 4.87 11.58 -2.91
CA CYS A 95 5.12 10.17 -3.28
C CYS A 95 3.92 9.50 -3.96
N ALA A 96 2.71 9.80 -3.52
CA ALA A 96 1.50 9.12 -3.97
C ALA A 96 1.32 9.13 -5.51
N PRO A 97 1.56 10.24 -6.25
CA PRO A 97 1.44 10.24 -7.70
C PRO A 97 2.44 9.34 -8.43
N LEU A 98 3.53 8.94 -7.76
CA LEU A 98 4.57 8.06 -8.32
C LEU A 98 4.26 6.57 -8.13
N LEU A 99 3.23 6.26 -7.34
CA LEU A 99 2.75 4.89 -7.14
C LEU A 99 1.77 4.50 -8.24
N LYS A 100 2.13 3.51 -9.04
CA LYS A 100 1.23 2.95 -10.07
C LYS A 100 1.67 1.55 -10.48
N CYS A 101 0.74 0.77 -11.00
CA CYS A 101 1.07 -0.49 -11.64
C CYS A 101 1.67 -0.26 -13.02
N ASN A 102 2.60 -1.13 -13.45
CA ASN A 102 3.10 -1.14 -14.82
C ASN A 102 2.22 -2.01 -15.74
N ALA A 103 2.64 -2.18 -17.00
CA ALA A 103 1.92 -2.99 -17.98
C ALA A 103 1.84 -4.47 -17.58
N GLN A 104 2.75 -4.96 -16.76
CA GLN A 104 2.78 -6.32 -16.21
C GLN A 104 2.01 -6.45 -14.88
N ARG A 105 1.28 -5.42 -14.47
CA ARG A 105 0.53 -5.34 -13.23
C ARG A 105 1.40 -5.38 -11.96
N GLU A 106 2.68 -5.12 -12.08
CA GLU A 106 3.56 -4.98 -10.93
C GLU A 106 3.38 -3.60 -10.29
N ALA A 107 3.26 -3.56 -8.98
CA ALA A 107 3.21 -2.30 -8.24
C ALA A 107 4.58 -1.62 -8.26
N CYS A 108 4.62 -0.36 -8.64
CA CYS A 108 5.86 0.40 -8.79
C CYS A 108 5.79 1.73 -8.05
N PHE A 109 6.95 2.18 -7.58
CA PHE A 109 7.18 3.53 -7.11
C PHE A 109 8.23 4.19 -8.02
N ASP A 110 7.86 5.26 -8.69
CA ASP A 110 8.74 5.98 -9.65
C ASP A 110 9.41 5.03 -10.66
N GLY A 111 8.65 4.06 -11.18
CA GLY A 111 9.14 3.06 -12.14
C GLY A 111 9.90 1.88 -11.52
N HIS A 112 10.13 1.89 -10.20
CA HIS A 112 10.82 0.80 -9.50
C HIS A 112 9.81 -0.16 -8.86
N THR A 113 9.92 -1.44 -9.18
CA THR A 113 9.00 -2.47 -8.69
C THR A 113 9.08 -2.63 -7.17
N LEU A 114 7.93 -2.61 -6.51
CA LEU A 114 7.82 -2.92 -5.08
C LEU A 114 7.92 -4.42 -4.86
N ARG A 115 8.73 -4.85 -3.90
CA ARG A 115 9.05 -6.26 -3.67
C ARG A 115 9.04 -6.63 -2.20
N THR A 116 8.75 -7.91 -1.95
CA THR A 116 9.09 -8.59 -0.71
C THR A 116 10.26 -9.56 -0.99
N SER A 117 10.71 -10.31 0.03
CA SER A 117 11.71 -11.38 -0.15
C SER A 117 11.26 -12.47 -1.11
N ALA A 118 9.95 -12.63 -1.32
CA ALA A 118 9.36 -13.65 -2.18
C ALA A 118 9.21 -13.20 -3.65
N GLY A 119 9.33 -11.91 -3.95
CA GLY A 119 9.22 -11.39 -5.31
C GLY A 119 8.44 -10.09 -5.42
N PRO A 120 7.96 -9.73 -6.62
CA PRO A 120 7.25 -8.47 -6.84
C PRO A 120 5.82 -8.49 -6.30
N CYS A 121 5.36 -7.32 -5.85
CA CYS A 121 3.96 -7.10 -5.49
C CYS A 121 3.16 -6.75 -6.75
N THR A 122 1.96 -7.30 -6.90
CA THR A 122 1.17 -7.17 -8.14
C THR A 122 -0.29 -6.83 -7.86
N ALA A 123 -0.91 -6.20 -8.87
CA ALA A 123 -2.37 -6.09 -8.93
C ALA A 123 -2.93 -7.32 -9.63
N PRO A 124 -4.01 -7.93 -9.13
CA PRO A 124 -4.57 -9.14 -9.76
C PRO A 124 -5.06 -8.93 -11.20
N ARG A 125 -5.62 -7.76 -11.52
CA ARG A 125 -6.25 -7.51 -12.82
C ARG A 125 -5.83 -6.22 -13.50
N PHE A 126 -5.51 -5.17 -12.75
CA PHE A 126 -5.35 -3.82 -13.29
C PHE A 126 -3.91 -3.54 -13.69
N ALA A 127 -3.67 -3.34 -14.98
CA ALA A 127 -2.40 -2.87 -15.53
C ALA A 127 -2.42 -1.35 -15.69
N ASP A 128 -1.25 -0.72 -15.61
CA ASP A 128 -1.07 0.73 -15.76
C ASP A 128 -2.00 1.58 -14.86
N ALA A 129 -2.44 1.02 -13.74
CA ALA A 129 -3.40 1.65 -12.85
C ALA A 129 -2.72 2.44 -11.73
N PRO A 130 -3.25 3.60 -11.33
CA PRO A 130 -2.77 4.30 -10.16
C PRO A 130 -2.99 3.51 -8.88
N ILE A 131 -2.11 3.70 -7.90
CA ILE A 131 -2.17 3.06 -6.58
C ILE A 131 -2.38 4.14 -5.52
N SER A 132 -3.31 3.90 -4.63
CA SER A 132 -3.54 4.80 -3.50
C SER A 132 -4.16 4.11 -2.29
#